data_6df455b74d2559e8c2efad0c7064c955
#
_entry.id   6df455b74d2559e8c2efad0c7064c955
#
_cell.length_a   1.000
_cell.length_b   1.000
_cell.length_c   1.000
_cell.angle_alpha   90.00
_cell.angle_beta   90.00
_cell.angle_gamma   90.00
#
_symmetry.space_group_name_H-M   'P 1'
#
loop_
_entity.id
_entity.type
_entity.pdbx_description
1 polymer ?
#
loop_
_entity_poly.entity_id
_entity_poly.type
_entity_poly.pdbx_seq_one_letter_code
_entity_poly.pdbx_strand_id
1 'polypeptide(L)'
;MQVMNPELQCECARHVERAHFGTAPTLITLRCAYCDEAATMWMVPQLYDLGEYCGVKEKLDEHQLTQLARIIIQEFGFLKVTEVMLFLHRLKAGHYGRFYGAIDPMAIVMALRQDFMRERAAAIDERERAQQRARWQEHCRLVARQRAEARAAGRPMYPRPATPPAAKPQGRPVRPEPGPSRVSTD
;
A
#
# COMPACT_ATOMS: atom_id res chain seq x y z
N MET A 1 -14.48 -10.97 -19.42
CA MET A 1 -15.01 -9.60 -19.59
C MET A 1 -15.86 -9.06 -18.42
N GLN A 2 -16.03 -9.79 -17.34
CA GLN A 2 -16.76 -9.29 -16.15
C GLN A 2 -16.03 -8.17 -15.38
N VAL A 3 -14.73 -8.00 -15.57
CA VAL A 3 -13.89 -7.02 -14.84
C VAL A 3 -14.11 -5.56 -15.29
N MET A 4 -14.89 -5.33 -16.33
CA MET A 4 -15.13 -3.98 -16.87
C MET A 4 -16.34 -3.27 -16.24
N ASN A 5 -17.17 -3.96 -15.46
CA ASN A 5 -18.40 -3.38 -14.92
C ASN A 5 -18.11 -2.50 -13.69
N PRO A 6 -18.44 -1.19 -13.71
CA PRO A 6 -18.33 -0.30 -12.55
C PRO A 6 -19.12 -0.76 -11.32
N GLU A 7 -20.19 -1.54 -11.48
CA GLU A 7 -20.97 -2.10 -10.36
C GLU A 7 -20.11 -2.97 -9.42
N LEU A 8 -19.04 -3.58 -9.94
CA LEU A 8 -18.09 -4.36 -9.14
C LEU A 8 -17.29 -3.52 -8.13
N GLN A 9 -17.31 -2.19 -8.23
CA GLN A 9 -16.70 -1.31 -7.25
C GLN A 9 -17.27 -1.55 -5.84
N CYS A 10 -18.57 -1.83 -5.73
CA CYS A 10 -19.20 -2.21 -4.46
C CYS A 10 -18.62 -3.50 -3.86
N GLU A 11 -18.37 -4.51 -4.70
CA GLU A 11 -17.80 -5.77 -4.24
C GLU A 11 -16.35 -5.59 -3.76
N CYS A 12 -15.58 -4.75 -4.42
CA CYS A 12 -14.22 -4.40 -3.97
C CYS A 12 -14.25 -3.70 -2.61
N ALA A 13 -15.26 -2.85 -2.36
CA ALA A 13 -15.41 -2.17 -1.08
C ALA A 13 -15.86 -3.11 0.06
N ARG A 14 -16.68 -4.12 -0.24
CA ARG A 14 -17.08 -5.14 0.73
C ARG A 14 -15.91 -6.06 1.13
N HIS A 15 -14.98 -6.29 0.23
CA HIS A 15 -13.86 -7.22 0.40
C HIS A 15 -12.51 -6.52 0.23
N VAL A 16 -12.23 -5.53 1.09
CA VAL A 16 -11.03 -4.67 1.02
C VAL A 16 -9.73 -5.48 1.00
N GLU A 17 -9.64 -6.51 1.83
CA GLU A 17 -8.46 -7.38 1.86
C GLU A 17 -8.24 -8.08 0.51
N ARG A 18 -9.31 -8.58 -0.10
CA ARG A 18 -9.24 -9.18 -1.43
C ARG A 18 -8.91 -8.15 -2.51
N ALA A 19 -9.38 -6.92 -2.38
CA ALA A 19 -9.05 -5.84 -3.31
C ALA A 19 -7.55 -5.53 -3.31
N HIS A 20 -6.91 -5.45 -2.15
CA HIS A 20 -5.47 -5.20 -2.05
C HIS A 20 -4.62 -6.44 -2.35
N PHE A 21 -5.01 -7.60 -1.83
CA PHE A 21 -4.12 -8.78 -1.79
C PHE A 21 -4.59 -9.95 -2.66
N GLY A 22 -5.70 -9.80 -3.36
CA GLY A 22 -6.18 -10.83 -4.31
C GLY A 22 -5.30 -10.96 -5.55
N THR A 23 -5.72 -11.83 -6.47
CA THR A 23 -4.98 -12.18 -7.69
C THR A 23 -5.32 -11.31 -8.90
N ALA A 24 -6.05 -10.20 -8.70
CA ALA A 24 -6.41 -9.29 -9.78
C ALA A 24 -5.17 -8.71 -10.47
N PRO A 25 -5.18 -8.52 -11.80
CA PRO A 25 -4.08 -7.94 -12.53
C PRO A 25 -3.84 -6.48 -12.15
N THR A 26 -2.62 -6.01 -12.30
CA THR A 26 -2.29 -4.59 -12.23
C THR A 26 -2.62 -3.88 -13.54
N LEU A 27 -2.69 -2.55 -13.51
CA LEU A 27 -2.89 -1.75 -14.74
C LEU A 27 -1.76 -1.97 -15.75
N ILE A 28 -0.51 -2.10 -15.29
CA ILE A 28 0.63 -2.46 -16.15
C ILE A 28 0.43 -3.85 -16.75
N THR A 29 -0.04 -4.83 -15.98
CA THR A 29 -0.31 -6.18 -16.47
C THR A 29 -1.36 -6.16 -17.59
N LEU A 30 -2.40 -5.34 -17.47
CA LEU A 30 -3.40 -5.18 -18.55
C LEU A 30 -2.77 -4.64 -19.83
N ARG A 31 -1.90 -3.62 -19.73
CA ARG A 31 -1.17 -3.09 -20.88
C ARG A 31 -0.31 -4.15 -21.56
N CYS A 32 0.48 -4.87 -20.78
CA CYS A 32 1.41 -5.87 -21.31
C CYS A 32 0.71 -7.10 -21.90
N ALA A 33 -0.44 -7.49 -21.33
CA ALA A 33 -1.14 -8.71 -21.75
C ALA A 33 -2.02 -8.53 -22.99
N TYR A 34 -2.52 -7.33 -23.25
CA TYR A 34 -3.47 -7.06 -24.34
C TYR A 34 -2.93 -6.03 -25.32
N CYS A 35 -2.83 -4.77 -24.92
CA CYS A 35 -2.26 -3.67 -25.70
C CYS A 35 -2.07 -2.45 -24.80
N ASP A 36 -1.32 -1.47 -25.26
CA ASP A 36 -1.08 -0.23 -24.52
C ASP A 36 -2.36 0.53 -24.17
N GLU A 37 -3.40 0.38 -24.96
CA GLU A 37 -4.68 1.05 -24.78
C GLU A 37 -5.64 0.28 -23.87
N ALA A 38 -5.42 -1.02 -23.62
CA ALA A 38 -6.36 -1.86 -22.87
C ALA A 38 -6.65 -1.33 -21.46
N ALA A 39 -5.64 -0.83 -20.76
CA ALA A 39 -5.81 -0.23 -19.44
C ALA A 39 -6.63 1.08 -19.53
N THR A 40 -6.43 1.89 -20.57
CA THR A 40 -7.21 3.12 -20.82
C THR A 40 -8.66 2.77 -21.12
N MET A 41 -8.90 1.80 -21.99
CA MET A 41 -10.23 1.31 -22.34
C MET A 41 -10.99 0.77 -21.13
N TRP A 42 -10.26 0.20 -20.16
CA TRP A 42 -10.86 -0.25 -18.90
C TRP A 42 -11.13 0.92 -17.95
N MET A 43 -10.22 1.88 -17.87
CA MET A 43 -10.28 2.99 -16.89
C MET A 43 -11.36 4.02 -17.23
N VAL A 44 -11.51 4.37 -18.52
CA VAL A 44 -12.45 5.41 -18.96
C VAL A 44 -13.89 5.13 -18.50
N PRO A 45 -14.48 3.94 -18.67
CA PRO A 45 -15.81 3.63 -18.13
C PRO A 45 -15.93 3.78 -16.62
N GLN A 46 -14.86 3.46 -15.88
CA GLN A 46 -14.84 3.61 -14.42
C GLN A 46 -14.88 5.09 -13.99
N LEU A 47 -14.14 5.96 -14.68
CA LEU A 47 -14.15 7.40 -14.45
C LEU A 47 -15.44 8.06 -14.93
N TYR A 48 -15.99 7.61 -16.04
CA TYR A 48 -17.28 8.07 -16.54
C TYR A 48 -18.39 7.81 -15.52
N ASP A 49 -18.47 6.59 -14.98
CA ASP A 49 -19.42 6.19 -13.96
C ASP A 49 -19.29 7.03 -12.66
N LEU A 50 -18.06 7.44 -12.28
CA LEU A 50 -17.87 8.39 -11.20
C LEU A 50 -18.54 9.74 -11.53
N GLY A 51 -18.39 10.21 -12.76
CA GLY A 51 -19.01 11.45 -13.24
C GLY A 51 -20.53 11.42 -13.19
N GLU A 52 -21.12 10.32 -13.63
CA GLU A 52 -22.58 10.12 -13.57
C GLU A 52 -23.08 10.08 -12.13
N TYR A 53 -22.38 9.36 -11.25
CA TYR A 53 -22.76 9.22 -9.85
C TYR A 53 -22.72 10.56 -9.09
N CYS A 54 -21.70 11.38 -9.33
CA CYS A 54 -21.55 12.67 -8.63
C CYS A 54 -22.66 13.68 -8.96
N GLY A 55 -23.35 13.53 -10.09
CA GLY A 55 -24.51 14.36 -10.47
C GLY A 55 -24.17 15.85 -10.64
N VAL A 56 -22.89 16.18 -10.88
CA VAL A 56 -22.42 17.56 -11.09
C VAL A 56 -22.84 18.09 -12.47
N LYS A 57 -22.95 19.41 -12.60
CA LYS A 57 -23.33 20.03 -13.89
C LYS A 57 -22.24 19.90 -14.92
N GLU A 58 -20.98 20.13 -14.52
CA GLU A 58 -19.83 20.05 -15.40
C GLU A 58 -19.13 18.70 -15.17
N LYS A 59 -19.35 17.78 -16.10
CA LYS A 59 -18.70 16.46 -16.13
C LYS A 59 -17.44 16.55 -16.96
N LEU A 60 -16.55 15.59 -16.77
CA LEU A 60 -15.35 15.44 -17.64
C LEU A 60 -15.79 15.05 -19.04
N ASP A 61 -15.24 15.73 -20.04
CA ASP A 61 -15.41 15.34 -21.44
C ASP A 61 -14.57 14.09 -21.77
N GLU A 62 -14.78 13.48 -22.94
CA GLU A 62 -14.09 12.27 -23.37
C GLU A 62 -12.56 12.45 -23.43
N HIS A 63 -12.12 13.63 -23.85
CA HIS A 63 -10.69 13.95 -23.90
C HIS A 63 -10.08 14.02 -22.49
N GLN A 64 -10.75 14.71 -21.57
CA GLN A 64 -10.34 14.81 -20.16
C GLN A 64 -10.33 13.44 -19.47
N LEU A 65 -11.37 12.61 -19.71
CA LEU A 65 -11.43 11.24 -19.19
C LEU A 65 -10.25 10.39 -19.68
N THR A 66 -9.95 10.47 -20.98
CA THR A 66 -8.84 9.73 -21.57
C THR A 66 -7.48 10.22 -21.05
N GLN A 67 -7.30 11.53 -20.93
CA GLN A 67 -6.09 12.11 -20.35
C GLN A 67 -5.91 11.71 -18.89
N LEU A 68 -6.95 11.81 -18.08
CA LEU A 68 -6.93 11.42 -16.68
C LEU A 68 -6.62 9.92 -16.52
N ALA A 69 -7.24 9.06 -17.34
CA ALA A 69 -6.97 7.63 -17.37
C ALA A 69 -5.49 7.35 -17.64
N ARG A 70 -4.90 8.02 -18.65
CA ARG A 70 -3.47 7.87 -19.00
C ARG A 70 -2.55 8.30 -17.86
N ILE A 71 -2.85 9.42 -17.19
CA ILE A 71 -2.07 9.91 -16.04
C ILE A 71 -2.11 8.87 -14.91
N ILE A 72 -3.30 8.37 -14.57
CA ILE A 72 -3.44 7.36 -13.51
C ILE A 72 -2.67 6.09 -13.87
N ILE A 73 -2.77 5.61 -15.10
CA ILE A 73 -2.08 4.41 -15.55
C ILE A 73 -0.56 4.60 -15.54
N GLN A 74 -0.08 5.75 -15.92
CA GLN A 74 1.35 6.07 -15.97
C GLN A 74 1.94 6.16 -14.56
N GLU A 75 1.28 6.85 -13.64
CA GLU A 75 1.80 7.08 -12.29
C GLU A 75 1.50 5.93 -11.32
N PHE A 76 0.35 5.28 -11.48
CA PHE A 76 -0.14 4.25 -10.55
C PHE A 76 -0.35 2.89 -11.23
N GLY A 77 0.37 2.62 -12.31
CA GLY A 77 0.25 1.39 -13.08
C GLY A 77 0.47 0.10 -12.28
N PHE A 78 1.15 0.17 -11.14
CA PHE A 78 1.36 -0.93 -10.20
C PHE A 78 0.11 -1.28 -9.37
N LEU A 79 -0.91 -0.43 -9.35
CA LEU A 79 -2.17 -0.72 -8.68
C LEU A 79 -2.94 -1.81 -9.43
N LYS A 80 -3.59 -2.67 -8.67
CA LYS A 80 -4.52 -3.66 -9.22
C LYS A 80 -5.82 -2.99 -9.65
N VAL A 81 -6.48 -3.55 -10.63
CA VAL A 81 -7.81 -3.09 -11.07
C VAL A 81 -8.81 -3.04 -9.89
N THR A 82 -8.72 -4.00 -8.97
CA THR A 82 -9.55 -4.04 -7.75
C THR A 82 -9.22 -2.93 -6.76
N GLU A 83 -7.96 -2.50 -6.68
CA GLU A 83 -7.55 -1.37 -5.85
C GLU A 83 -8.09 -0.05 -6.42
N VAL A 84 -8.05 0.12 -7.74
CA VAL A 84 -8.63 1.29 -8.40
C VAL A 84 -10.15 1.33 -8.22
N MET A 85 -10.84 0.19 -8.37
CA MET A 85 -12.27 0.09 -8.10
C MET A 85 -12.61 0.45 -6.65
N LEU A 86 -11.82 -0.02 -5.69
CA LEU A 86 -11.96 0.32 -4.28
C LEU A 86 -11.78 1.83 -4.04
N PHE A 87 -10.76 2.42 -4.66
CA PHE A 87 -10.52 3.86 -4.60
C PHE A 87 -11.73 4.66 -5.12
N LEU A 88 -12.23 4.32 -6.32
CA LEU A 88 -13.36 5.01 -6.92
C LEU A 88 -14.65 4.86 -6.10
N HIS A 89 -14.87 3.68 -5.52
CA HIS A 89 -16.00 3.49 -4.60
C HIS A 89 -15.90 4.40 -3.37
N ARG A 90 -14.72 4.47 -2.75
CA ARG A 90 -14.48 5.35 -1.59
C ARG A 90 -14.60 6.83 -1.95
N LEU A 91 -14.15 7.21 -3.14
CA LEU A 91 -14.30 8.56 -3.65
C LEU A 91 -15.79 8.93 -3.81
N LYS A 92 -16.61 8.03 -4.40
CA LYS A 92 -18.07 8.18 -4.45
C LYS A 92 -18.71 8.28 -3.07
N ALA A 93 -18.22 7.52 -2.10
CA ALA A 93 -18.69 7.56 -0.72
C ALA A 93 -18.21 8.82 0.05
N GLY A 94 -17.40 9.69 -0.57
CA GLY A 94 -16.95 10.95 0.01
C GLY A 94 -15.79 10.82 1.00
N HIS A 95 -15.08 9.70 1.03
CA HIS A 95 -13.93 9.50 1.93
C HIS A 95 -12.79 10.50 1.70
N TYR A 96 -12.64 11.00 0.47
CA TYR A 96 -11.56 11.89 0.04
C TYR A 96 -12.03 13.31 -0.28
N GLY A 97 -13.21 13.68 0.21
CA GLY A 97 -13.82 14.97 -0.05
C GLY A 97 -15.01 14.90 -1.01
N ARG A 98 -15.53 16.06 -1.37
CA ARG A 98 -16.71 16.18 -2.25
C ARG A 98 -16.40 17.09 -3.42
N PHE A 99 -17.00 16.78 -4.57
CA PHE A 99 -16.99 17.67 -5.73
C PHE A 99 -18.12 18.69 -5.61
N TYR A 100 -17.82 19.95 -5.88
CA TYR A 100 -18.78 21.04 -5.87
C TYR A 100 -18.87 21.67 -7.25
N GLY A 101 -20.03 21.45 -7.92
CA GLY A 101 -20.30 22.05 -9.24
C GLY A 101 -19.65 21.36 -10.43
N ALA A 102 -18.36 21.05 -10.35
CA ALA A 102 -17.58 20.36 -11.39
C ALA A 102 -16.72 19.24 -10.79
N ILE A 103 -16.36 18.27 -11.60
CA ILE A 103 -15.34 17.28 -11.24
C ILE A 103 -13.97 17.83 -11.60
N ASP A 104 -13.10 17.93 -10.60
CA ASP A 104 -11.70 18.32 -10.80
C ASP A 104 -10.82 17.07 -10.98
N PRO A 105 -10.25 16.85 -12.18
CA PRO A 105 -9.33 15.74 -12.43
C PRO A 105 -8.11 15.73 -11.50
N MET A 106 -7.61 16.92 -11.14
CA MET A 106 -6.46 17.02 -10.24
C MET A 106 -6.82 16.57 -8.83
N ALA A 107 -8.01 16.89 -8.35
CA ALA A 107 -8.48 16.42 -7.04
C ALA A 107 -8.55 14.89 -6.99
N ILE A 108 -8.96 14.21 -8.07
CA ILE A 108 -8.96 12.75 -8.17
C ILE A 108 -7.54 12.19 -8.05
N VAL A 109 -6.58 12.73 -8.81
CA VAL A 109 -5.17 12.29 -8.76
C VAL A 109 -4.55 12.55 -7.39
N MET A 110 -4.85 13.70 -6.77
CA MET A 110 -4.34 14.03 -5.44
C MET A 110 -4.91 13.12 -4.36
N ALA A 111 -6.21 12.83 -4.38
CA ALA A 111 -6.84 11.87 -3.48
C ALA A 111 -6.22 10.47 -3.61
N LEU A 112 -5.96 10.03 -4.86
CA LEU A 112 -5.29 8.76 -5.11
C LEU A 112 -3.87 8.75 -4.54
N ARG A 113 -3.10 9.81 -4.80
CA ARG A 113 -1.69 9.93 -4.40
C ARG A 113 -1.50 10.08 -2.89
N GLN A 114 -2.30 10.90 -2.24
CA GLN A 114 -2.10 11.26 -0.83
C GLN A 114 -2.87 10.34 0.11
N ASP A 115 -4.15 10.15 -0.16
CA ASP A 115 -5.03 9.46 0.78
C ASP A 115 -5.06 7.96 0.54
N PHE A 116 -5.40 7.54 -0.68
CA PHE A 116 -5.51 6.11 -0.98
C PHE A 116 -4.16 5.39 -0.86
N MET A 117 -3.07 6.00 -1.32
CA MET A 117 -1.74 5.39 -1.20
C MET A 117 -1.30 5.24 0.26
N ARG A 118 -1.67 6.18 1.13
CA ARG A 118 -1.44 6.06 2.58
C ARG A 118 -2.24 4.91 3.20
N GLU A 119 -3.53 4.80 2.83
CA GLU A 119 -4.38 3.70 3.28
C GLU A 119 -3.85 2.34 2.82
N ARG A 120 -3.42 2.27 1.55
CA ARG A 120 -2.79 1.07 0.97
C ARG A 120 -1.53 0.67 1.73
N ALA A 121 -0.66 1.61 2.02
CA ALA A 121 0.56 1.35 2.79
C ALA A 121 0.23 0.82 4.19
N ALA A 122 -0.73 1.42 4.87
CA ALA A 122 -1.18 0.96 6.18
C ALA A 122 -1.75 -0.46 6.14
N ALA A 123 -2.51 -0.82 5.09
CA ALA A 123 -3.04 -2.16 4.91
C ALA A 123 -1.93 -3.20 4.67
N ILE A 124 -0.89 -2.85 3.91
CA ILE A 124 0.28 -3.70 3.68
C ILE A 124 1.03 -3.94 5.00
N ASP A 125 1.34 -2.87 5.73
CA ASP A 125 2.03 -2.94 7.02
C ASP A 125 1.27 -3.80 8.04
N GLU A 126 -0.05 -3.64 8.13
CA GLU A 126 -0.86 -4.44 9.05
C GLU A 126 -0.85 -5.92 8.68
N ARG A 127 -0.93 -6.24 7.39
CA ARG A 127 -0.82 -7.62 6.92
C ARG A 127 0.54 -8.22 7.23
N GLU A 128 1.62 -7.48 7.00
CA GLU A 128 2.98 -7.94 7.32
C GLU A 128 3.14 -8.18 8.82
N ARG A 129 2.67 -7.26 9.65
CA ARG A 129 2.67 -7.43 11.11
C ARG A 129 1.85 -8.65 11.54
N ALA A 130 0.68 -8.87 10.94
CA ALA A 130 -0.14 -10.04 11.23
C ALA A 130 0.59 -11.34 10.84
N GLN A 131 1.23 -11.39 9.67
CA GLN A 131 2.03 -12.54 9.24
C GLN A 131 3.23 -12.80 10.15
N GLN A 132 3.93 -11.74 10.57
CA GLN A 132 5.05 -11.88 11.51
C GLN A 132 4.58 -12.41 12.85
N ARG A 133 3.47 -11.90 13.40
CA ARG A 133 2.86 -12.41 14.64
C ARG A 133 2.48 -13.89 14.51
N ALA A 134 1.87 -14.28 13.39
CA ALA A 134 1.48 -15.67 13.15
C ALA A 134 2.71 -16.60 13.08
N ARG A 135 3.75 -16.22 12.33
CA ARG A 135 5.00 -17.00 12.24
C ARG A 135 5.69 -17.12 13.58
N TRP A 136 5.71 -16.04 14.37
CA TRP A 136 6.27 -16.07 15.71
C TRP A 136 5.49 -17.01 16.65
N GLN A 137 4.16 -16.95 16.63
CA GLN A 137 3.32 -17.85 17.44
C GLN A 137 3.53 -19.32 17.04
N GLU A 138 3.61 -19.61 15.75
CA GLU A 138 3.89 -20.95 15.24
C GLU A 138 5.27 -21.43 15.71
N HIS A 139 6.30 -20.62 15.60
CA HIS A 139 7.64 -20.92 16.10
C HIS A 139 7.63 -21.20 17.60
N CYS A 140 6.96 -20.39 18.41
CA CYS A 140 6.82 -20.62 19.84
C CYS A 140 6.12 -21.96 20.16
N ARG A 141 5.06 -22.31 19.41
CA ARG A 141 4.37 -23.59 19.55
C ARG A 141 5.29 -24.77 19.22
N LEU A 142 6.05 -24.68 18.13
CA LEU A 142 7.00 -25.74 17.75
C LEU A 142 8.09 -25.92 18.81
N VAL A 143 8.67 -24.83 19.31
CA VAL A 143 9.67 -24.88 20.38
C VAL A 143 9.10 -25.48 21.67
N ALA A 144 7.88 -25.09 22.04
CA ALA A 144 7.21 -25.64 23.21
C ALA A 144 6.96 -27.15 23.06
N ARG A 145 6.53 -27.60 21.88
CA ARG A 145 6.33 -29.02 21.57
C ARG A 145 7.65 -29.80 21.65
N GLN A 146 8.71 -29.32 21.02
CA GLN A 146 10.03 -29.93 21.08
C GLN A 146 10.57 -30.07 22.53
N ARG A 147 10.37 -29.02 23.33
CA ARG A 147 10.74 -29.03 24.75
C ARG A 147 9.94 -30.06 25.54
N ALA A 148 8.64 -30.20 25.25
CA ALA A 148 7.80 -31.20 25.89
C ALA A 148 8.22 -32.64 25.54
N GLU A 149 8.49 -32.87 24.23
CA GLU A 149 9.00 -34.14 23.71
C GLU A 149 10.38 -34.49 24.28
N ALA A 150 11.29 -33.55 24.41
CA ALA A 150 12.60 -33.74 25.01
C ALA A 150 12.49 -34.10 26.49
N ARG A 151 11.58 -33.46 27.25
CA ARG A 151 11.30 -33.80 28.66
C ARG A 151 10.73 -35.20 28.81
N ALA A 152 9.76 -35.57 27.94
CA ALA A 152 9.18 -36.92 27.98
C ALA A 152 10.19 -38.01 27.62
N ALA A 153 11.16 -37.70 26.74
CA ALA A 153 12.23 -38.63 26.36
C ALA A 153 13.43 -38.67 27.34
N GLY A 154 13.37 -37.95 28.46
CA GLY A 154 14.45 -37.90 29.44
C GLY A 154 15.75 -37.31 28.91
N ARG A 155 15.72 -36.60 27.77
CA ARG A 155 16.88 -35.94 27.19
C ARG A 155 17.26 -34.70 27.98
N PRO A 156 18.55 -34.48 28.31
CA PRO A 156 18.96 -33.27 28.99
C PRO A 156 18.60 -32.07 28.15
N MET A 157 17.95 -31.09 28.75
CA MET A 157 17.59 -29.83 28.13
C MET A 157 18.88 -29.15 27.66
N TYR A 158 18.97 -28.77 26.39
CA TYR A 158 20.11 -28.04 25.84
C TYR A 158 20.59 -26.96 26.80
N PRO A 159 21.92 -26.83 27.00
CA PRO A 159 22.45 -25.76 27.82
C PRO A 159 21.89 -24.43 27.29
N ARG A 160 21.43 -23.59 28.22
CA ARG A 160 20.98 -22.24 27.94
C ARG A 160 22.00 -21.60 26.99
N PRO A 161 21.60 -21.06 25.83
CA PRO A 161 22.57 -20.40 24.96
C PRO A 161 23.35 -19.41 25.82
N ALA A 162 24.68 -19.51 25.76
CA ALA A 162 25.55 -18.61 26.51
C ALA A 162 25.08 -17.18 26.26
N THR A 163 24.88 -16.43 27.32
CA THR A 163 24.54 -15.00 27.26
C THR A 163 25.42 -14.36 26.19
N PRO A 164 24.87 -13.68 25.19
CA PRO A 164 25.69 -13.06 24.18
C PRO A 164 26.78 -12.23 24.87
N PRO A 165 28.04 -12.31 24.44
CA PRO A 165 29.13 -11.58 25.07
C PRO A 165 28.67 -10.13 25.21
N ALA A 166 28.79 -9.59 26.42
CA ALA A 166 28.45 -8.22 26.74
C ALA A 166 29.06 -7.33 25.65
N ALA A 167 28.24 -6.52 24.99
CA ALA A 167 28.71 -5.58 23.98
C ALA A 167 29.88 -4.81 24.58
N LYS A 168 31.06 -4.88 23.93
CA LYS A 168 32.21 -4.08 24.32
C LYS A 168 31.76 -2.64 24.47
N PRO A 169 32.10 -1.97 25.58
CA PRO A 169 31.72 -0.57 25.74
C PRO A 169 32.26 0.21 24.54
N GLN A 170 31.37 0.78 23.77
CA GLN A 170 31.75 1.68 22.69
C GLN A 170 32.55 2.81 23.32
N GLY A 171 33.81 2.95 22.87
CA GLY A 171 34.70 3.97 23.36
C GLY A 171 33.98 5.33 23.32
N ARG A 172 34.06 6.02 24.45
CA ARG A 172 33.56 7.39 24.61
C ARG A 172 34.12 8.23 23.47
N PRO A 173 33.29 8.99 22.75
CA PRO A 173 33.79 9.87 21.70
C PRO A 173 34.82 10.82 22.30
N VAL A 174 36.03 10.80 21.77
CA VAL A 174 37.10 11.72 22.13
C VAL A 174 36.62 13.13 21.79
N ARG A 175 36.48 13.95 22.79
CA ARG A 175 36.15 15.38 22.65
C ARG A 175 37.31 16.03 21.90
N PRO A 176 37.09 16.73 20.77
CA PRO A 176 38.18 17.44 20.10
C PRO A 176 38.71 18.53 21.03
N GLU A 177 40.02 18.61 21.18
CA GLU A 177 40.69 19.66 21.92
C GLU A 177 40.44 21.04 21.28
N PRO A 178 40.26 22.09 22.07
CA PRO A 178 40.11 23.44 21.55
C PRO A 178 41.43 23.87 20.90
N GLY A 179 41.40 24.17 19.60
CA GLY A 179 42.53 24.69 18.87
C GLY A 179 43.05 26.02 19.44
N PRO A 180 44.36 26.33 19.24
CA PRO A 180 45.00 27.51 19.83
C PRO A 180 44.36 28.81 19.33
N SER A 181 44.04 29.67 20.27
CA SER A 181 43.54 31.02 20.05
C SER A 181 44.48 31.81 19.15
N ARG A 182 43.99 32.29 18.02
CA ARG A 182 44.70 33.27 17.20
C ARG A 182 44.73 34.58 17.97
N VAL A 183 45.93 34.95 18.41
CA VAL A 183 46.24 36.27 18.89
C VAL A 183 46.18 37.23 17.71
N SER A 184 45.27 38.21 17.74
CA SER A 184 45.29 39.36 16.87
C SER A 184 46.41 40.27 17.34
N THR A 185 47.39 40.55 16.50
CA THR A 185 48.27 41.70 16.58
C THR A 185 47.89 42.67 15.51
N ASP A 186 47.61 43.87 15.94
CA ASP A 186 47.52 45.20 15.29
C ASP A 186 47.52 45.31 13.78
#